data_10a3941ca4e0a60ab6512758fcf94e03
#
_entry.id   10a3941ca4e0a60ab6512758fcf94e03
#
_cell.length_a   1.000
_cell.length_b   1.000
_cell.length_c   1.000
_cell.angle_alpha   90.00
_cell.angle_beta   90.00
_cell.angle_gamma   90.00
#
_symmetry.space_group_name_H-M   'P 1'
#
loop_
_entity.id
_entity.type
_entity.pdbx_description
1 polymer ?
#
loop_
_entity_poly.entity_id
_entity_poly.type
_entity_poly.pdbx_seq_one_letter_code
_entity_poly.pdbx_strand_id
1 'polypeptide(L)'
;MAANLSPSLPPQNGGCNGGCNGGCNQSPAIPSTACKALLSRLQTLDFSIVDTVLYLDAYPDCRKALDYYHELLSERDALLRELSEKCRMPMTSFSNASRDAWDWTRGPWPWEADANE
;
A
#
# COMPACT_ATOMS: atom_id res chain seq x y z
N MET A 1 -3.22 9.81 -32.39
CA MET A 1 -2.58 8.74 -32.77
C MET A 1 -2.21 7.82 -31.73
N ALA A 2 -2.78 6.77 -31.81
CA ALA A 2 -2.60 5.76 -30.83
C ALA A 2 -1.30 5.01 -31.00
N ALA A 3 -0.47 5.48 -31.80
CA ALA A 3 0.71 4.73 -32.14
C ALA A 3 1.59 4.42 -30.96
N ASN A 4 1.49 5.21 -29.93
CA ASN A 4 2.41 5.04 -28.86
C ASN A 4 1.84 4.36 -27.67
N LEU A 5 0.81 3.65 -27.89
CA LEU A 5 0.25 2.92 -26.81
C LEU A 5 1.05 1.72 -26.43
N SER A 6 1.93 1.25 -27.26
CA SER A 6 2.72 0.17 -26.80
C SER A 6 3.86 0.75 -26.04
N PRO A 7 3.81 0.68 -24.77
CA PRO A 7 4.93 1.15 -23.99
C PRO A 7 6.06 0.20 -24.20
N SER A 8 7.04 0.70 -24.80
CA SER A 8 8.22 -0.10 -24.86
C SER A 8 8.63 -0.40 -23.44
N LEU A 9 8.89 -1.60 -23.17
CA LEU A 9 9.42 -1.96 -21.90
C LEU A 9 10.70 -1.18 -21.67
N PRO A 10 10.93 -0.70 -20.49
CA PRO A 10 12.16 0.01 -20.21
C PRO A 10 13.36 -0.91 -20.43
N PRO A 11 14.46 -0.36 -20.82
CA PRO A 11 15.64 -1.17 -20.98
C PRO A 11 15.93 -1.92 -19.70
N GLN A 12 16.22 -3.15 -19.85
CA GLN A 12 16.43 -4.00 -18.72
C GLN A 12 17.82 -3.92 -18.18
N ASN A 13 18.37 -2.79 -18.24
CA ASN A 13 19.71 -2.73 -17.81
C ASN A 13 19.84 -2.36 -16.43
N GLY A 14 19.13 -2.59 -15.64
CA GLY A 14 19.45 -2.27 -14.32
C GLY A 14 19.62 -3.49 -13.53
N GLY A 15 20.21 -3.61 -12.70
CA GLY A 15 20.32 -4.50 -11.67
C GLY A 15 20.09 -5.96 -11.92
N CYS A 16 18.99 -6.35 -12.30
CA CYS A 16 18.67 -7.75 -12.38
C CYS A 16 19.08 -8.39 -13.67
N ASN A 17 20.24 -8.04 -14.12
CA ASN A 17 20.70 -8.50 -15.34
C ASN A 17 20.69 -9.99 -15.45
N GLY A 18 20.35 -10.48 -16.49
CA GLY A 18 20.40 -11.89 -16.66
C GLY A 18 19.18 -12.62 -16.19
N GLY A 19 18.17 -11.96 -15.97
CA GLY A 19 16.97 -12.65 -15.64
C GLY A 19 16.88 -12.96 -14.18
N CYS A 20 16.01 -13.75 -13.86
CA CYS A 20 15.61 -13.89 -12.49
C CYS A 20 16.36 -14.95 -11.75
N ASN A 21 17.62 -15.04 -11.93
CA ASN A 21 18.28 -16.12 -11.27
C ASN A 21 18.86 -15.67 -9.96
N GLY A 22 18.10 -15.10 -9.15
CA GLY A 22 18.55 -14.79 -7.82
C GLY A 22 19.53 -13.67 -7.71
N GLY A 23 19.93 -13.15 -8.82
CA GLY A 23 20.92 -12.09 -8.77
C GLY A 23 20.40 -10.82 -8.18
N CYS A 24 19.14 -10.62 -8.19
CA CYS A 24 18.57 -9.39 -7.64
C CYS A 24 18.65 -9.32 -6.14
N ASN A 25 18.81 -10.43 -5.52
CA ASN A 25 19.03 -10.47 -4.09
C ASN A 25 18.08 -9.58 -3.31
N GLN A 26 16.85 -9.68 -3.64
CA GLN A 26 15.85 -8.84 -3.02
C GLN A 26 15.39 -9.48 -1.74
N SER A 27 16.16 -9.40 -0.71
CA SER A 27 15.65 -9.87 0.56
C SER A 27 14.45 -9.01 0.94
N PRO A 28 13.41 -9.62 1.50
CA PRO A 28 12.26 -8.84 1.94
C PRO A 28 12.71 -7.81 2.96
N ALA A 29 12.29 -6.59 2.73
CA ALA A 29 12.63 -5.52 3.64
C ALA A 29 11.86 -5.75 4.93
N ILE A 30 12.56 -5.93 6.03
CA ILE A 30 11.91 -5.97 7.33
C ILE A 30 11.48 -4.56 7.65
N PRO A 31 10.20 -4.32 7.86
CA PRO A 31 9.75 -2.98 8.12
C PRO A 31 10.32 -2.45 9.43
N SER A 32 10.70 -1.20 9.43
CA SER A 32 11.17 -0.55 10.64
C SER A 32 10.04 -0.47 11.67
N THR A 33 10.40 -0.20 12.94
CA THR A 33 9.40 -0.02 13.98
C THR A 33 8.42 1.09 13.62
N ALA A 34 8.91 2.17 13.01
CA ALA A 34 8.04 3.25 12.59
C ALA A 34 7.03 2.80 11.54
N CYS A 35 7.46 1.97 10.60
CA CYS A 35 6.58 1.47 9.56
C CYS A 35 5.56 0.48 10.12
N LYS A 36 5.94 -0.32 11.09
CA LYS A 36 4.98 -1.20 11.77
C LYS A 36 3.93 -0.39 12.52
N ALA A 37 4.32 0.72 13.13
CA ALA A 37 3.38 1.60 13.81
C ALA A 37 2.39 2.22 12.83
N LEU A 38 2.86 2.64 11.67
CA LEU A 38 1.99 3.17 10.63
C LEU A 38 1.02 2.11 10.11
N LEU A 39 1.50 0.89 9.94
CA LEU A 39 0.65 -0.21 9.49
C LEU A 39 -0.43 -0.51 10.54
N SER A 40 -0.06 -0.55 11.80
CA SER A 40 -1.03 -0.77 12.88
C SER A 40 -2.08 0.34 12.91
N ARG A 41 -1.66 1.58 12.68
CA ARG A 41 -2.60 2.69 12.61
C ARG A 41 -3.55 2.55 11.42
N LEU A 42 -3.04 2.09 10.28
CA LEU A 42 -3.88 1.83 9.11
C LEU A 42 -4.93 0.75 9.42
N GLN A 43 -4.52 -0.32 10.08
CA GLN A 43 -5.45 -1.37 10.47
C GLN A 43 -6.55 -0.85 11.39
N THR A 44 -6.20 0.01 12.32
CA THR A 44 -7.17 0.64 13.21
C THR A 44 -8.15 1.53 12.44
N LEU A 45 -7.62 2.30 11.48
CA LEU A 45 -8.48 3.13 10.64
C LEU A 45 -9.43 2.29 9.78
N ASP A 46 -8.91 1.24 9.18
CA ASP A 46 -9.73 0.37 8.35
C ASP A 46 -10.86 -0.26 9.16
N PHE A 47 -10.57 -0.66 10.39
CA PHE A 47 -11.61 -1.17 11.29
C PHE A 47 -12.66 -0.10 11.58
N SER A 48 -12.23 1.13 11.86
CA SER A 48 -13.14 2.24 12.14
C SER A 48 -14.01 2.58 10.93
N ILE A 49 -13.44 2.47 9.73
CA ILE A 49 -14.19 2.71 8.50
C ILE A 49 -15.27 1.64 8.33
N VAL A 50 -14.93 0.38 8.52
CA VAL A 50 -15.91 -0.71 8.41
C VAL A 50 -17.04 -0.52 9.42
N ASP A 51 -16.69 -0.18 10.64
CA ASP A 51 -17.69 0.06 11.70
C ASP A 51 -18.62 1.22 11.32
N THR A 52 -18.05 2.29 10.80
CA THR A 52 -18.82 3.46 10.36
C THR A 52 -19.73 3.12 9.18
N VAL A 53 -19.24 2.31 8.25
CA VAL A 53 -20.05 1.87 7.10
C VAL A 53 -21.26 1.06 7.57
N LEU A 54 -21.04 0.15 8.50
CA LEU A 54 -22.15 -0.63 9.06
C LEU A 54 -23.18 0.26 9.74
N TYR A 55 -22.73 1.29 10.44
CA TYR A 55 -23.64 2.25 11.04
C TYR A 55 -24.41 3.03 9.98
N LEU A 56 -23.74 3.44 8.92
CA LEU A 56 -24.37 4.19 7.83
C LEU A 56 -25.36 3.34 7.05
N ASP A 57 -25.14 2.03 6.96
CA ASP A 57 -26.11 1.14 6.35
C ASP A 57 -27.45 1.17 7.08
N ALA A 58 -27.42 1.32 8.39
CA ALA A 58 -28.62 1.43 9.19
C ALA A 58 -29.19 2.86 9.23
N TYR A 59 -28.32 3.84 9.16
CA TYR A 59 -28.69 5.25 9.28
C TYR A 59 -28.06 6.09 8.18
N PRO A 60 -28.53 5.93 6.94
CA PRO A 60 -27.85 6.55 5.79
C PRO A 60 -27.89 8.07 5.77
N ASP A 61 -28.81 8.67 6.49
CA ASP A 61 -28.97 10.13 6.50
C ASP A 61 -28.27 10.79 7.69
N CYS A 62 -27.50 10.04 8.45
CA CYS A 62 -26.79 10.59 9.59
C CYS A 62 -25.61 11.43 9.14
N ARG A 63 -25.79 12.75 9.18
CA ARG A 63 -24.78 13.66 8.69
C ARG A 63 -23.47 13.53 9.45
N LYS A 64 -23.55 13.42 10.76
CA LYS A 64 -22.34 13.29 11.58
C LYS A 64 -21.54 12.04 11.23
N ALA A 65 -22.23 10.94 10.98
CA ALA A 65 -21.53 9.72 10.58
C ALA A 65 -20.90 9.84 9.20
N LEU A 66 -21.57 10.52 8.28
CA LEU A 66 -21.02 10.78 6.95
C LEU A 66 -19.76 11.67 7.03
N ASP A 67 -19.81 12.72 7.83
CA ASP A 67 -18.66 13.59 8.01
C ASP A 67 -17.49 12.82 8.60
N TYR A 68 -17.75 12.01 9.62
CA TYR A 68 -16.72 11.17 10.24
C TYR A 68 -16.13 10.16 9.23
N TYR A 69 -16.98 9.56 8.42
CA TYR A 69 -16.54 8.64 7.37
C TYR A 69 -15.56 9.32 6.41
N HIS A 70 -15.88 10.53 5.97
CA HIS A 70 -15.00 11.26 5.07
C HIS A 70 -13.68 11.67 5.72
N GLU A 71 -13.71 11.99 7.00
CA GLU A 71 -12.47 12.26 7.73
C GLU A 71 -11.59 11.01 7.79
N LEU A 72 -12.18 9.87 8.09
CA LEU A 72 -11.45 8.61 8.14
C LEU A 72 -10.84 8.26 6.79
N LEU A 73 -11.58 8.47 5.70
CA LEU A 73 -11.06 8.20 4.36
C LEU A 73 -9.87 9.09 4.03
N SER A 74 -9.96 10.36 4.38
CA SER A 74 -8.87 11.31 4.14
C SER A 74 -7.62 10.91 4.90
N GLU A 75 -7.79 10.51 6.15
CA GLU A 75 -6.67 10.06 6.98
C GLU A 75 -6.06 8.77 6.44
N ARG A 76 -6.92 7.86 5.97
CA ARG A 76 -6.47 6.62 5.36
C ARG A 76 -5.63 6.87 4.13
N ASP A 77 -6.08 7.75 3.26
CA ASP A 77 -5.35 8.07 2.03
C ASP A 77 -3.96 8.65 2.34
N ALA A 78 -3.87 9.49 3.35
CA ALA A 78 -2.59 10.04 3.78
C ALA A 78 -1.66 8.95 4.29
N LEU A 79 -2.19 8.01 5.08
CA LEU A 79 -1.40 6.89 5.60
C LEU A 79 -0.95 5.95 4.49
N LEU A 80 -1.82 5.66 3.54
CA LEU A 80 -1.45 4.80 2.41
C LEU A 80 -0.31 5.40 1.62
N ARG A 81 -0.37 6.70 1.40
CA ARG A 81 0.69 7.40 0.70
C ARG A 81 2.00 7.32 1.47
N GLU A 82 1.92 7.57 2.76
CA GLU A 82 3.10 7.52 3.61
C GLU A 82 3.72 6.12 3.67
N LEU A 83 2.89 5.08 3.79
CA LEU A 83 3.37 3.71 3.77
C LEU A 83 4.03 3.35 2.45
N SER A 84 3.43 3.78 1.34
CA SER A 84 3.99 3.48 0.03
C SER A 84 5.31 4.21 -0.20
N GLU A 85 5.39 5.47 0.16
CA GLU A 85 6.55 6.30 -0.13
C GLU A 85 7.70 6.08 0.83
N LYS A 86 7.40 6.06 2.12
CA LYS A 86 8.46 5.99 3.14
C LYS A 86 8.81 4.58 3.52
N CYS A 87 7.82 3.71 3.56
CA CYS A 87 8.04 2.34 4.00
C CYS A 87 8.11 1.36 2.85
N ARG A 88 7.85 1.83 1.64
CA ARG A 88 7.83 0.99 0.44
C ARG A 88 6.92 -0.21 0.61
N MET A 89 5.78 0.02 1.23
CA MET A 89 4.77 -1.00 1.48
C MET A 89 3.48 -0.61 0.76
N PRO A 90 3.40 -0.80 -0.55
CA PRO A 90 2.17 -0.49 -1.27
C PRO A 90 1.06 -1.46 -0.85
N MET A 91 -0.09 -0.92 -0.57
CA MET A 91 -1.24 -1.73 -0.16
C MET A 91 -1.98 -2.32 -1.35
N THR A 92 -1.74 -1.81 -2.52
CA THR A 92 -2.28 -2.37 -3.77
C THR A 92 -1.21 -2.31 -4.84
N SER A 93 -1.39 -3.13 -5.86
CA SER A 93 -0.44 -3.13 -6.97
C SER A 93 -0.40 -1.80 -7.72
N PHE A 94 -1.40 -0.96 -7.54
CA PHE A 94 -1.42 0.35 -8.19
C PHE A 94 -0.74 1.44 -7.37
N SER A 95 -0.30 1.14 -6.16
CA SER A 95 0.28 2.14 -5.28
C SER A 95 1.78 2.00 -5.10
N ASN A 96 2.45 1.38 -6.05
CA ASN A 96 3.89 1.26 -6.00
C ASN A 96 4.55 2.61 -6.28
N ALA A 97 5.10 3.23 -5.27
CA ALA A 97 5.70 4.55 -5.39
C ALA A 97 7.12 4.52 -5.95
N SER A 98 7.80 3.44 -5.80
CA SER A 98 9.17 3.31 -6.26
C SER A 98 9.23 3.24 -7.78
N ARG A 99 10.17 3.97 -8.36
CA ARG A 99 10.42 3.90 -9.79
C ARG A 99 11.48 2.89 -10.15
N ASP A 100 12.26 2.49 -9.17
CA ASP A 100 13.42 1.64 -9.41
C ASP A 100 13.14 0.18 -9.12
N ALA A 101 12.10 -0.11 -8.40
CA ALA A 101 11.83 -1.47 -7.99
C ALA A 101 10.33 -1.70 -7.87
N TRP A 102 9.95 -2.94 -8.09
CA TRP A 102 8.58 -3.37 -7.90
C TRP A 102 8.41 -3.81 -6.45
N ASP A 103 7.93 -2.90 -5.63
CA ASP A 103 7.85 -3.12 -4.19
C ASP A 103 6.66 -3.99 -3.76
N TRP A 104 5.71 -4.20 -4.66
CA TRP A 104 4.49 -4.96 -4.36
C TRP A 104 4.78 -6.35 -3.83
N THR A 105 5.83 -6.99 -4.34
CA THR A 105 6.18 -8.34 -3.91
C THR A 105 7.24 -8.38 -2.81
N ARG A 106 7.62 -7.22 -2.33
CA ARG A 106 8.64 -7.17 -1.30
C ARG A 106 8.04 -7.26 0.09
N GLY A 107 8.21 -6.95 0.98
CA GLY A 107 7.64 -6.79 2.26
C GLY A 107 6.85 -7.97 2.75
N PRO A 108 6.49 -8.00 3.99
CA PRO A 108 5.69 -9.10 4.50
C PRO A 108 4.25 -8.98 3.99
N TRP A 109 3.72 -10.11 3.59
CA TRP A 109 2.31 -10.19 3.26
C TRP A 109 1.48 -10.23 4.55
N PRO A 110 0.19 -9.88 4.48
CA PRO A 110 -0.64 -9.83 5.69
C PRO A 110 -0.68 -11.13 6.50
N TRP A 111 -0.43 -12.25 5.85
CA TRP A 111 -0.46 -13.55 6.52
C TRP A 111 0.89 -13.97 7.07
N GLU A 112 1.92 -13.20 6.87
CA GLU A 112 3.24 -13.51 7.40
C GLU A 112 3.37 -12.99 8.83
N ALA A 113 4.14 -13.70 9.62
CA ALA A 113 4.30 -13.34 11.02
C ALA A 113 4.88 -11.94 11.18
N ASP A 114 5.81 -11.59 10.32
CA ASP A 114 6.50 -10.30 10.41
C ASP A 114 5.57 -9.11 10.22
N ALA A 115 4.44 -9.31 9.59
CA ALA A 115 3.47 -8.24 9.40
C ALA A 115 2.66 -7.96 10.65
N ASN A 116 2.58 -8.93 11.55
CA ASN A 116 1.69 -8.87 12.70
C ASN A 116 2.39 -8.76 14.04
N GLU A 117 3.69 -8.69 14.04
CA GLU A 117 4.44 -8.55 15.28
C GLU A 117 4.85 -7.13 15.63
#